data_5b5d95828f5977f988854bb4e3a7ca2d
#
_entry.id   5b5d95828f5977f988854bb4e3a7ca2d
#
_cell.length_a   1.000
_cell.length_b   1.000
_cell.length_c   1.000
_cell.angle_alpha   90.00
_cell.angle_beta   90.00
_cell.angle_gamma   90.00
#
_symmetry.space_group_name_H-M   'P 1'
#
loop_
_entity.id
_entity.type
_entity.pdbx_description
1 polymer ?
#
loop_
_entity_poly.entity_id
_entity_poly.type
_entity_poly.pdbx_seq_one_letter_code
_entity_poly.pdbx_strand_id
1 'polypeptide(L)'
;MVIKYLLKFFLVLFFFVSHNHSKADFFKDITSQIEDNDFRLSYGISVTDVNQDSKYEFVVTGFEFSNLALTYQSGKIVNINKNEIFDDAKRKTIGVAACDIDQDGFEEIYFLNTDTYSGEKNIQID
;
A
#
# COMPACT_ATOMS: atom_id res chain seq x y z
N MET A 1 -11.63 -52.61 35.16
CA MET A 1 -12.62 -51.64 34.65
C MET A 1 -12.07 -50.20 34.64
N VAL A 2 -11.34 -49.76 35.64
CA VAL A 2 -10.78 -48.40 35.79
C VAL A 2 -9.79 -47.99 34.67
N ILE A 3 -8.89 -48.91 34.22
CA ILE A 3 -7.87 -48.64 33.21
C ILE A 3 -8.46 -48.26 31.85
N LYS A 4 -9.62 -48.84 31.44
CA LYS A 4 -10.28 -48.49 30.20
C LYS A 4 -10.85 -47.07 30.17
N TYR A 5 -11.28 -46.57 31.32
CA TYR A 5 -11.78 -45.18 31.43
C TYR A 5 -10.63 -44.16 31.47
N LEU A 6 -9.51 -44.53 32.13
CA LEU A 6 -8.31 -43.70 32.16
C LEU A 6 -7.72 -43.52 30.78
N LEU A 7 -7.68 -44.56 29.95
CA LEU A 7 -7.17 -44.52 28.56
C LEU A 7 -8.07 -43.65 27.67
N LYS A 8 -9.40 -43.73 27.82
CA LYS A 8 -10.35 -42.88 27.10
C LYS A 8 -10.21 -41.42 27.52
N PHE A 9 -10.02 -41.13 28.78
CA PHE A 9 -9.82 -39.78 29.29
C PHE A 9 -8.53 -39.17 28.74
N PHE A 10 -7.44 -39.91 28.70
CA PHE A 10 -6.17 -39.47 28.10
C PHE A 10 -6.30 -39.25 26.59
N LEU A 11 -7.05 -40.07 25.88
CA LEU A 11 -7.27 -39.94 24.44
C LEU A 11 -8.07 -38.66 24.13
N VAL A 12 -9.08 -38.34 24.93
CA VAL A 12 -9.88 -37.09 24.78
C VAL A 12 -9.03 -35.86 25.10
N LEU A 13 -8.19 -35.94 26.15
CA LEU A 13 -7.29 -34.85 26.53
C LEU A 13 -6.25 -34.57 25.41
N PHE A 14 -5.77 -35.61 24.72
CA PHE A 14 -4.82 -35.49 23.63
C PHE A 14 -5.43 -34.78 22.41
N PHE A 15 -6.74 -34.99 22.15
CA PHE A 15 -7.44 -34.27 21.07
C PHE A 15 -7.67 -32.79 21.37
N PHE A 16 -7.76 -32.39 22.62
CA PHE A 16 -7.92 -30.97 23.01
C PHE A 16 -6.62 -30.17 22.96
N VAL A 17 -5.46 -30.81 23.05
CA VAL A 17 -4.15 -30.14 23.08
C VAL A 17 -3.61 -29.85 21.68
N SER A 18 -4.14 -30.50 20.62
CA SER A 18 -3.61 -30.40 19.26
C SER A 18 -4.24 -29.33 18.37
N HIS A 19 -5.07 -28.44 18.90
CA HIS A 19 -5.66 -27.33 18.13
C HIS A 19 -4.92 -26.00 18.31
N ASN A 20 -3.59 -26.03 18.31
CA ASN A 20 -2.82 -24.84 18.02
C ASN A 20 -2.90 -24.59 16.51
N HIS A 21 -3.96 -23.92 16.06
CA HIS A 21 -3.94 -23.30 14.75
C HIS A 21 -2.85 -22.23 14.77
N SER A 22 -1.68 -22.57 14.27
CA SER A 22 -0.73 -21.57 13.82
C SER A 22 -1.42 -20.77 12.72
N LYS A 23 -1.99 -19.61 13.09
CA LYS A 23 -2.31 -18.59 12.09
C LYS A 23 -0.96 -18.14 11.55
N ALA A 24 -0.63 -18.56 10.34
CA ALA A 24 0.44 -17.92 9.61
C ALA A 24 -0.02 -16.47 9.36
N ASP A 25 0.55 -15.52 10.09
CA ASP A 25 0.40 -14.10 9.81
C ASP A 25 1.17 -13.80 8.52
N PHE A 26 0.49 -13.96 7.36
CA PHE A 26 1.06 -13.62 6.06
C PHE A 26 1.23 -12.11 5.89
N PHE A 27 0.53 -11.31 6.69
CA PHE A 27 0.57 -9.85 6.63
C PHE A 27 0.88 -9.29 8.02
N LYS A 28 1.74 -8.30 8.04
CA LYS A 28 2.09 -7.55 9.24
C LYS A 28 1.71 -6.09 9.02
N ASP A 29 1.01 -5.49 9.98
CA ASP A 29 0.77 -4.05 9.99
C ASP A 29 2.10 -3.32 10.30
N ILE A 30 2.54 -2.49 9.35
CA ILE A 30 3.73 -1.66 9.45
C ILE A 30 3.41 -0.16 9.41
N THR A 31 2.16 0.22 9.65
CA THR A 31 1.69 1.61 9.64
C THR A 31 2.56 2.53 10.51
N SER A 32 3.05 2.01 11.65
CA SER A 32 3.94 2.76 12.55
C SER A 32 5.33 3.07 11.98
N GLN A 33 5.68 2.46 10.83
CA GLN A 33 6.95 2.72 10.14
C GLN A 33 6.83 3.84 9.09
N ILE A 34 5.61 4.29 8.78
CA ILE A 34 5.37 5.37 7.82
C ILE A 34 5.65 6.70 8.51
N GLU A 35 6.62 7.47 8.01
CA GLU A 35 6.86 8.84 8.47
C GLU A 35 5.77 9.77 7.91
N ASP A 36 5.38 10.78 8.72
CA ASP A 36 4.40 11.81 8.32
C ASP A 36 3.11 11.22 7.75
N ASN A 37 2.58 10.17 8.43
CA ASN A 37 1.36 9.49 8.03
C ASN A 37 0.10 10.28 8.45
N ASP A 38 -0.04 11.49 7.92
CA ASP A 38 -1.19 12.34 8.14
C ASP A 38 -2.43 11.82 7.43
N PHE A 39 -3.60 12.18 7.96
CA PHE A 39 -4.87 11.86 7.32
C PHE A 39 -4.93 12.46 5.91
N ARG A 40 -5.29 11.63 4.93
CA ARG A 40 -5.43 12.03 3.54
C ARG A 40 -6.43 11.14 2.80
N LEU A 41 -6.98 11.65 1.70
CA LEU A 41 -7.76 10.86 0.76
C LEU A 41 -6.84 10.39 -0.37
N SER A 42 -6.83 9.09 -0.63
CA SER A 42 -6.05 8.45 -1.69
C SER A 42 -6.87 7.33 -2.34
N TYR A 43 -6.84 7.26 -3.68
CA TYR A 43 -7.64 6.31 -4.45
C TYR A 43 -6.79 5.39 -5.34
N GLY A 44 -5.55 5.78 -5.63
CA GLY A 44 -4.66 5.03 -6.52
C GLY A 44 -3.28 4.79 -5.92
N ILE A 45 -2.69 3.65 -6.27
CA ILE A 45 -1.32 3.30 -5.95
C ILE A 45 -0.68 2.60 -7.14
N SER A 46 0.57 2.91 -7.42
CA SER A 46 1.43 2.21 -8.36
C SER A 46 2.78 1.88 -7.72
N VAL A 47 3.52 0.96 -8.30
CA VAL A 47 4.85 0.58 -7.86
C VAL A 47 5.79 0.75 -9.04
N THR A 48 6.82 1.59 -8.88
CA THR A 48 7.80 1.90 -9.91
C THR A 48 9.10 2.40 -9.28
N ASP A 49 10.21 2.33 -10.02
CA ASP A 49 11.50 2.91 -9.62
C ASP A 49 11.52 4.41 -9.97
N VAL A 50 10.99 5.23 -9.06
CA VAL A 50 10.82 6.68 -9.27
C VAL A 50 12.15 7.43 -9.40
N ASN A 51 13.18 6.97 -8.69
CA ASN A 51 14.46 7.65 -8.57
C ASN A 51 15.60 6.97 -9.33
N GLN A 52 15.30 5.87 -10.06
CA GLN A 52 16.23 5.09 -10.87
C GLN A 52 17.38 4.48 -10.04
N ASP A 53 17.11 4.06 -8.80
CA ASP A 53 18.09 3.40 -7.93
C ASP A 53 17.99 1.87 -7.95
N SER A 54 17.18 1.31 -8.84
CA SER A 54 16.86 -0.11 -8.99
C SER A 54 16.08 -0.71 -7.81
N LYS A 55 15.38 0.14 -7.06
CA LYS A 55 14.41 -0.27 -6.05
C LYS A 55 13.05 0.34 -6.39
N TYR A 56 12.03 -0.30 -5.89
CA TYR A 56 10.67 0.15 -6.16
C TYR A 56 10.14 1.03 -5.03
N GLU A 57 9.49 2.12 -5.43
CA GLU A 57 8.71 3.00 -4.59
C GLU A 57 7.22 2.75 -4.78
N PHE A 58 6.44 3.17 -3.77
CA PHE A 58 4.99 3.27 -3.89
C PHE A 58 4.63 4.70 -4.25
N VAL A 59 4.02 4.89 -5.43
CA VAL A 59 3.43 6.16 -5.82
C VAL A 59 1.97 6.14 -5.38
N VAL A 60 1.60 7.03 -4.45
CA VAL A 60 0.26 7.10 -3.85
C VAL A 60 -0.40 8.41 -4.24
N THR A 61 -1.59 8.34 -4.83
CA THR A 61 -2.31 9.53 -5.28
C THR A 61 -2.88 10.32 -4.11
N GLY A 62 -3.00 11.64 -4.27
CA GLY A 62 -3.68 12.54 -3.34
C GLY A 62 -4.93 13.14 -3.98
N PHE A 63 -6.07 13.04 -3.30
CA PHE A 63 -7.30 13.73 -3.68
C PHE A 63 -7.38 15.04 -2.90
N GLU A 64 -7.09 16.16 -3.55
CA GLU A 64 -6.86 17.48 -2.91
C GLU A 64 -5.68 17.47 -1.91
N PHE A 65 -4.72 16.55 -2.12
CA PHE A 65 -3.47 16.42 -1.40
C PHE A 65 -2.35 16.14 -2.40
N SER A 66 -1.11 16.47 -2.05
CA SER A 66 0.06 16.11 -2.88
C SER A 66 0.15 14.59 -3.06
N ASN A 67 0.52 14.15 -4.24
CA ASN A 67 0.89 12.76 -4.46
C ASN A 67 2.17 12.42 -3.67
N LEU A 68 2.31 11.17 -3.26
CA LEU A 68 3.49 10.71 -2.52
C LEU A 68 4.31 9.75 -3.36
N ALA A 69 5.63 9.78 -3.19
CA ALA A 69 6.53 8.72 -3.59
C ALA A 69 7.20 8.15 -2.34
N LEU A 70 6.79 6.95 -1.94
CA LEU A 70 7.20 6.33 -0.67
C LEU A 70 8.22 5.25 -0.91
N THR A 71 9.39 5.37 -0.28
CA THR A 71 10.45 4.35 -0.30
C THR A 71 10.68 3.76 1.09
N TYR A 72 11.19 2.52 1.14
CA TYR A 72 11.63 1.92 2.39
C TYR A 72 13.11 2.20 2.62
N GLN A 73 13.40 2.98 3.66
CA GLN A 73 14.76 3.38 4.00
C GLN A 73 15.02 3.25 5.51
N SER A 74 16.05 2.51 5.90
CA SER A 74 16.51 2.39 7.29
C SER A 74 15.42 1.97 8.30
N GLY A 75 14.51 1.07 7.90
CA GLY A 75 13.43 0.57 8.76
C GLY A 75 12.17 1.44 8.77
N LYS A 76 12.12 2.47 7.92
CA LYS A 76 11.00 3.39 7.80
C LYS A 76 10.54 3.51 6.36
N ILE A 77 9.30 3.92 6.18
CA ILE A 77 8.73 4.30 4.89
C ILE A 77 8.70 5.82 4.87
N VAL A 78 9.45 6.42 3.97
CA VAL A 78 9.65 7.86 3.87
C VAL A 78 9.19 8.39 2.52
N ASN A 79 8.65 9.60 2.50
CA ASN A 79 8.30 10.27 1.26
C ASN A 79 9.55 10.92 0.66
N ILE A 80 9.94 10.46 -0.53
CA ILE A 80 11.06 11.01 -1.29
C ILE A 80 10.64 12.11 -2.27
N ASN A 81 9.35 12.37 -2.39
CA ASN A 81 8.85 13.48 -3.20
C ASN A 81 9.20 14.81 -2.53
N LYS A 82 10.40 15.29 -2.77
CA LYS A 82 10.90 16.58 -2.27
C LYS A 82 10.80 17.70 -3.29
N ASN A 83 10.38 17.38 -4.51
CA ASN A 83 10.29 18.31 -5.62
C ASN A 83 8.84 18.43 -6.08
N GLU A 84 8.47 19.57 -6.64
CA GLU A 84 7.11 19.93 -7.10
C GLU A 84 6.57 19.02 -8.22
N ILE A 85 7.35 18.07 -8.74
CA ILE A 85 6.97 17.17 -9.85
C ILE A 85 5.71 16.35 -9.52
N PHE A 86 5.53 15.97 -8.25
CA PHE A 86 4.33 15.26 -7.78
C PHE A 86 3.41 16.14 -6.93
N ASP A 87 3.69 17.45 -6.85
CA ASP A 87 2.88 18.37 -6.03
C ASP A 87 1.63 18.82 -6.77
N ASP A 88 0.67 17.94 -6.78
CA ASP A 88 -0.65 18.10 -7.37
C ASP A 88 -1.72 18.37 -6.30
N ALA A 89 -1.34 19.05 -5.21
CA ALA A 89 -2.19 19.24 -4.03
C ALA A 89 -3.55 19.90 -4.32
N LYS A 90 -3.68 20.56 -5.47
CA LYS A 90 -4.95 21.20 -5.90
C LYS A 90 -5.80 20.32 -6.80
N ARG A 91 -5.29 19.16 -7.21
CA ARG A 91 -5.96 18.25 -8.11
C ARG A 91 -6.65 17.12 -7.36
N LYS A 92 -7.60 16.51 -8.03
CA LYS A 92 -8.35 15.36 -7.52
C LYS A 92 -7.85 14.11 -8.22
N THR A 93 -6.64 13.65 -7.85
CA THR A 93 -6.02 12.51 -8.48
C THR A 93 -6.67 11.22 -7.98
N ILE A 94 -7.23 10.43 -8.88
CA ILE A 94 -8.00 9.22 -8.59
C ILE A 94 -7.30 7.95 -9.04
N GLY A 95 -6.27 8.05 -9.89
CA GLY A 95 -5.56 6.88 -10.38
C GLY A 95 -4.12 7.22 -10.72
N VAL A 96 -3.28 6.19 -10.73
CA VAL A 96 -1.89 6.27 -11.19
C VAL A 96 -1.51 4.94 -11.84
N ALA A 97 -0.74 5.02 -12.91
CA ALA A 97 -0.11 3.88 -13.56
C ALA A 97 1.34 4.21 -13.89
N ALA A 98 2.19 3.19 -13.92
CA ALA A 98 3.57 3.31 -14.35
C ALA A 98 3.87 2.22 -15.36
N CYS A 99 4.52 2.57 -16.46
CA CYS A 99 5.05 1.62 -17.45
C CYS A 99 6.05 2.34 -18.36
N ASP A 100 7.00 1.57 -18.88
CA ASP A 100 7.94 2.02 -19.91
C ASP A 100 7.21 2.04 -21.27
N ILE A 101 6.68 3.21 -21.66
CA ILE A 101 5.86 3.38 -22.85
C ILE A 101 6.72 3.50 -24.10
N ASP A 102 7.84 4.19 -24.03
CA ASP A 102 8.74 4.46 -25.17
C ASP A 102 9.88 3.45 -25.31
N GLN A 103 9.97 2.49 -24.37
CA GLN A 103 10.93 1.40 -24.32
C GLN A 103 12.38 1.87 -24.14
N ASP A 104 12.58 2.95 -23.39
CA ASP A 104 13.90 3.47 -23.06
C ASP A 104 14.51 2.82 -21.80
N GLY A 105 13.75 1.98 -21.11
CA GLY A 105 14.14 1.26 -19.89
C GLY A 105 13.75 1.98 -18.60
N PHE A 106 13.06 3.12 -18.68
CA PHE A 106 12.50 3.84 -17.56
C PHE A 106 10.98 3.85 -17.64
N GLU A 107 10.31 3.82 -16.48
CA GLU A 107 8.85 3.82 -16.46
C GLU A 107 8.32 5.25 -16.37
N GLU A 108 7.41 5.63 -17.29
CA GLU A 108 6.63 6.85 -17.19
C GLU A 108 5.53 6.68 -16.16
N ILE A 109 5.25 7.76 -15.41
CA ILE A 109 4.18 7.79 -14.41
C ILE A 109 3.05 8.65 -14.92
N TYR A 110 1.89 8.04 -15.07
CA TYR A 110 0.68 8.68 -15.55
C TYR A 110 -0.34 8.87 -14.43
N PHE A 111 -0.76 10.11 -14.16
CA PHE A 111 -1.78 10.45 -13.18
C PHE A 111 -3.12 10.73 -13.84
N LEU A 112 -4.17 10.11 -13.31
CA LEU A 112 -5.54 10.35 -13.73
C LEU A 112 -6.21 11.30 -12.74
N ASN A 113 -6.51 12.51 -13.22
CA ASN A 113 -7.20 13.53 -12.46
C ASN A 113 -8.69 13.59 -12.81
N THR A 114 -9.53 13.97 -11.85
CA THR A 114 -10.94 14.25 -12.06
C THR A 114 -11.31 15.61 -11.50
N ASP A 115 -12.10 16.37 -12.27
CA ASP A 115 -12.53 17.71 -11.85
C ASP A 115 -13.85 17.71 -11.10
N THR A 116 -14.70 16.74 -11.39
CA THR A 116 -16.09 16.80 -10.95
C THR A 116 -16.55 15.49 -10.33
N TYR A 117 -16.50 15.46 -9.02
CA TYR A 117 -17.16 14.39 -8.25
C TYR A 117 -18.69 14.61 -8.14
N SER A 118 -19.19 15.81 -8.51
CA SER A 118 -20.58 16.22 -8.29
C SER A 118 -21.37 16.57 -9.57
N GLY A 119 -20.83 16.26 -10.75
CA GLY A 119 -21.52 16.52 -12.02
C GLY A 119 -21.45 17.98 -12.51
N GLU A 120 -20.67 18.83 -11.89
CA GLU A 120 -20.35 20.15 -12.42
C GLU A 120 -19.35 20.04 -13.58
N LYS A 121 -19.71 20.65 -14.71
CA LYS A 121 -18.96 20.56 -15.96
C LYS A 121 -17.81 21.59 -16.00
N ASN A 122 -16.75 21.33 -15.28
CA ASN A 122 -15.48 22.03 -15.53
C ASN A 122 -14.48 20.99 -16.03
N ILE A 123 -14.28 20.90 -17.32
CA ILE A 123 -13.28 20.04 -17.95
C ILE A 123 -11.96 20.81 -17.87
N GLN A 124 -11.05 20.42 -16.99
CA GLN A 124 -9.65 20.77 -17.14
C GLN A 124 -9.03 19.76 -18.11
N ILE A 125 -8.52 20.28 -19.21
CA ILE A 125 -7.72 19.51 -20.18
C ILE A 125 -6.27 19.78 -19.77
N ASP A 126 -5.57 18.73 -19.37
CA ASP A 126 -4.11 18.76 -19.15
C ASP A 126 -3.38 18.51 -20.44
#